data_c776343a6538e53f072e6564140a72ff
#
_entry.id   c776343a6538e53f072e6564140a72ff
#
_cell.length_a   1.000
_cell.length_b   1.000
_cell.length_c   1.000
_cell.angle_alpha   90.00
_cell.angle_beta   90.00
_cell.angle_gamma   90.00
#
_symmetry.space_group_name_H-M   'P 1'
#
loop_
_entity.id
_entity.type
_entity.pdbx_description
1 polymer ?
#
loop_
_entity_poly.entity_id
_entity_poly.type
_entity_poly.pdbx_seq_one_letter_code
_entity_poly.pdbx_strand_id
1 'polypeptide(L)'
;MSVSVTVMTFNLRDDQPKDSTNSWEKRKELCISVITSYSPTILCTQQGVKSQLDYLQQGLPGYGLCGISRKGAEDVSDEHCAIFFDKDKVELIEGGTFWLSESPSIAGSMSWGAVVPSIATWAISFFLLLLLLKGIEPPGFSFQIVNTNMDEFSHRARRRSALLTWQHIASLPPSLPVVYCGGFNTQKESTTGRFLLGRSREHGIVGDMRDAWPNAQTRKNVSLIRTYHGFKGDKQGALEFLKLIFRALCLCWDRQTQDLHVDWVLFRGRSLTPVFCEVVTDNIDGNYPSSHYPVFAEFMLPRTVRLIEPPSQDDN
;
A
#
# COMPACT_ATOMS: atom_id res chain seq x y z
N MET A 1 24.99 9.98 4.54
CA MET A 1 23.56 10.05 4.90
C MET A 1 22.90 8.73 4.51
N SER A 2 22.00 8.18 5.32
CA SER A 2 21.17 7.03 4.93
C SER A 2 20.07 7.55 4.01
N VAL A 3 19.83 6.86 2.90
CA VAL A 3 18.74 7.17 1.97
C VAL A 3 17.58 6.24 2.31
N SER A 4 16.38 6.79 2.40
CA SER A 4 15.18 6.02 2.68
C SER A 4 14.07 6.31 1.68
N VAL A 5 13.23 5.30 1.43
CA VAL A 5 11.96 5.40 0.70
C VAL A 5 10.85 5.26 1.71
N THR A 6 9.93 6.21 1.71
CA THR A 6 8.73 6.18 2.53
C THR A 6 7.51 5.85 1.70
N VAL A 7 6.69 4.93 2.19
CA VAL A 7 5.47 4.47 1.52
C VAL A 7 4.30 4.63 2.47
N MET A 8 3.23 5.25 2.00
CA MET A 8 1.96 5.32 2.72
C MET A 8 0.87 4.61 1.90
N THR A 9 0.14 3.70 2.52
CA THR A 9 -1.11 3.19 1.96
C THR A 9 -2.29 3.86 2.65
N PHE A 10 -3.21 4.41 1.87
CA PHE A 10 -4.31 5.21 2.36
C PHE A 10 -5.60 4.90 1.61
N ASN A 11 -6.47 4.12 2.20
CA ASN A 11 -7.81 3.92 1.67
C ASN A 11 -8.62 5.21 1.86
N LEU A 12 -8.97 5.88 0.75
CA LEU A 12 -9.70 7.15 0.79
C LEU A 12 -11.17 6.98 1.15
N ARG A 13 -11.66 5.75 1.02
CA ARG A 13 -13.07 5.40 1.08
C ARG A 13 -13.87 6.13 0.00
N ASP A 14 -14.78 5.43 -0.60
CA ASP A 14 -15.77 5.98 -1.51
C ASP A 14 -16.55 7.14 -0.88
N ASP A 15 -17.12 7.99 -1.72
CA ASP A 15 -17.89 9.14 -1.27
C ASP A 15 -19.13 8.69 -0.50
N GLN A 16 -19.20 9.11 0.74
CA GLN A 16 -20.40 8.92 1.57
C GLN A 16 -21.47 9.92 1.13
N PRO A 17 -22.77 9.65 1.38
CA PRO A 17 -23.81 10.61 1.06
C PRO A 17 -23.45 12.04 1.49
N LYS A 18 -23.71 13.03 0.65
CA LYS A 18 -23.30 14.44 0.88
C LYS A 18 -23.73 14.98 2.24
N ASP A 19 -24.85 14.51 2.75
CA ASP A 19 -25.36 14.89 4.08
C ASP A 19 -24.69 14.16 5.24
N SER A 20 -23.85 13.16 4.95
CA SER A 20 -23.11 12.43 5.97
C SER A 20 -22.07 13.33 6.65
N THR A 21 -21.86 13.13 7.94
CA THR A 21 -20.73 13.74 8.68
C THR A 21 -19.37 13.33 8.12
N ASN A 22 -19.31 12.22 7.40
CA ASN A 22 -18.10 11.63 6.82
C ASN A 22 -18.00 11.80 5.30
N SER A 23 -18.81 12.72 4.72
CA SER A 23 -18.75 13.02 3.28
C SER A 23 -17.35 13.52 2.89
N TRP A 24 -16.94 13.30 1.64
CA TRP A 24 -15.66 13.73 1.10
C TRP A 24 -15.41 15.22 1.34
N GLU A 25 -16.39 16.07 1.09
CA GLU A 25 -16.28 17.53 1.24
C GLU A 25 -15.86 17.97 2.66
N LYS A 26 -16.21 17.17 3.69
CA LYS A 26 -15.87 17.49 5.09
C LYS A 26 -14.52 16.95 5.54
N ARG A 27 -13.94 15.99 4.82
CA ARG A 27 -12.70 15.31 5.21
C ARG A 27 -11.53 15.49 4.24
N LYS A 28 -11.77 16.05 3.06
CA LYS A 28 -10.75 16.22 2.01
C LYS A 28 -9.53 17.02 2.45
N GLU A 29 -9.74 18.12 3.19
CA GLU A 29 -8.65 18.94 3.74
C GLU A 29 -7.83 18.16 4.77
N LEU A 30 -8.47 17.34 5.59
CA LEU A 30 -7.78 16.50 6.55
C LEU A 30 -6.96 15.42 5.86
N CYS A 31 -7.44 14.87 4.73
CA CYS A 31 -6.66 13.95 3.91
C CYS A 31 -5.37 14.62 3.41
N ILE A 32 -5.45 15.84 2.85
CA ILE A 32 -4.28 16.61 2.41
C ILE A 32 -3.34 16.88 3.60
N SER A 33 -3.87 17.33 4.73
CA SER A 33 -3.08 17.64 5.93
C SER A 33 -2.28 16.41 6.40
N VAL A 34 -2.92 15.24 6.49
CA VAL A 34 -2.25 14.00 6.88
C VAL A 34 -1.17 13.63 5.86
N ILE A 35 -1.47 13.63 4.57
CA ILE A 35 -0.48 13.29 3.54
C ILE A 35 0.71 14.25 3.59
N THR A 36 0.46 15.54 3.72
CA THR A 36 1.52 16.56 3.74
C THR A 36 2.39 16.46 4.99
N SER A 37 1.81 16.13 6.16
CA SER A 37 2.58 15.98 7.41
C SER A 37 3.57 14.82 7.37
N TYR A 38 3.25 13.75 6.66
CA TYR A 38 4.14 12.59 6.47
C TYR A 38 5.02 12.70 5.23
N SER A 39 4.61 13.47 4.22
CA SER A 39 5.32 13.68 2.94
C SER A 39 5.91 12.37 2.36
N PRO A 40 5.09 11.31 2.16
CA PRO A 40 5.60 10.03 1.72
C PRO A 40 6.22 10.13 0.32
N THR A 41 7.31 9.41 0.08
CA THR A 41 7.91 9.29 -1.27
C THR A 41 6.90 8.68 -2.25
N ILE A 42 6.15 7.67 -1.78
CA ILE A 42 5.08 7.00 -2.52
C ILE A 42 3.81 6.99 -1.66
N LEU A 43 2.71 7.47 -2.22
CA LEU A 43 1.38 7.35 -1.63
C LEU A 43 0.53 6.45 -2.51
N CYS A 44 0.06 5.34 -1.95
CA CYS A 44 -0.86 4.40 -2.58
C CYS A 44 -2.27 4.63 -2.04
N THR A 45 -3.20 5.04 -2.89
CA THR A 45 -4.60 5.26 -2.49
C THR A 45 -5.52 4.17 -3.03
N GLN A 46 -6.57 3.86 -2.29
CA GLN A 46 -7.60 2.90 -2.68
C GLN A 46 -8.98 3.54 -2.53
N GLN A 47 -9.96 3.02 -3.25
CA GLN A 47 -11.37 3.44 -3.24
C GLN A 47 -11.60 4.93 -3.57
N GLY A 48 -10.61 5.64 -4.10
CA GLY A 48 -10.75 7.01 -4.53
C GLY A 48 -11.36 7.09 -5.92
N VAL A 49 -12.40 7.90 -6.10
CA VAL A 49 -12.94 8.25 -7.43
C VAL A 49 -12.15 9.39 -8.06
N LYS A 50 -12.28 9.57 -9.37
CA LYS A 50 -11.48 10.56 -10.12
C LYS A 50 -11.50 11.97 -9.52
N SER A 51 -12.65 12.46 -9.08
CA SER A 51 -12.78 13.80 -8.47
C SER A 51 -12.00 13.93 -7.16
N GLN A 52 -11.91 12.87 -6.36
CA GLN A 52 -11.11 12.85 -5.14
C GLN A 52 -9.61 12.86 -5.46
N LEU A 53 -9.20 12.07 -6.46
CA LEU A 53 -7.80 12.03 -6.90
C LEU A 53 -7.36 13.36 -7.50
N ASP A 54 -8.21 14.03 -8.29
CA ASP A 54 -7.93 15.35 -8.84
C ASP A 54 -7.77 16.41 -7.74
N TYR A 55 -8.60 16.34 -6.71
CA TYR A 55 -8.47 17.21 -5.55
C TYR A 55 -7.14 16.98 -4.81
N LEU A 56 -6.77 15.73 -4.56
CA LEU A 56 -5.47 15.40 -3.97
C LEU A 56 -4.32 15.88 -4.86
N GLN A 57 -4.41 15.70 -6.19
CA GLN A 57 -3.38 16.15 -7.12
C GLN A 57 -3.20 17.67 -7.10
N GLN A 58 -4.28 18.43 -6.95
CA GLN A 58 -4.21 19.89 -6.80
C GLN A 58 -3.56 20.30 -5.48
N GLY A 59 -3.87 19.60 -4.39
CA GLY A 59 -3.28 19.84 -3.07
C GLY A 59 -1.82 19.35 -2.93
N LEU A 60 -1.36 18.47 -3.85
CA LEU A 60 -0.04 17.86 -3.84
C LEU A 60 0.70 18.12 -5.19
N PRO A 61 1.02 19.37 -5.54
CA PRO A 61 1.53 19.71 -6.88
C PRO A 61 2.90 19.07 -7.18
N GLY A 62 3.69 18.73 -6.15
CA GLY A 62 4.98 18.04 -6.28
C GLY A 62 4.85 16.55 -6.65
N TYR A 63 3.64 15.97 -6.57
CA TYR A 63 3.44 14.57 -6.86
C TYR A 63 3.01 14.32 -8.31
N GLY A 64 3.54 13.25 -8.90
CA GLY A 64 2.98 12.61 -10.08
C GLY A 64 1.92 11.59 -9.69
N LEU A 65 1.08 11.18 -10.63
CA LEU A 65 -0.01 10.24 -10.42
C LEU A 65 -0.02 9.19 -11.53
N CYS A 66 -0.19 7.91 -11.17
CA CYS A 66 -0.50 6.84 -12.10
C CYS A 66 -1.59 5.92 -11.55
N GLY A 67 -2.29 5.25 -12.46
CA GLY A 67 -3.42 4.36 -12.19
C GLY A 67 -4.67 4.76 -12.95
N ILE A 68 -5.56 3.79 -13.13
CA ILE A 68 -6.83 3.95 -13.84
C ILE A 68 -7.98 3.40 -12.98
N SER A 69 -9.22 3.73 -13.37
CA SER A 69 -10.40 3.16 -12.74
C SER A 69 -10.48 1.65 -12.93
N ARG A 70 -11.07 0.96 -11.96
CA ARG A 70 -11.35 -0.48 -12.06
C ARG A 70 -12.30 -0.85 -13.21
N LYS A 71 -13.01 0.12 -13.80
CA LYS A 71 -13.80 -0.07 -15.01
C LYS A 71 -13.04 0.23 -16.31
N GLY A 72 -11.84 0.79 -16.22
CA GLY A 72 -11.00 1.13 -17.37
C GLY A 72 -10.57 2.59 -17.39
N ALA A 73 -9.68 2.95 -18.32
CA ALA A 73 -9.05 4.26 -18.37
C ALA A 73 -10.03 5.43 -18.65
N GLU A 74 -11.08 5.16 -19.41
CA GLU A 74 -12.08 6.17 -19.79
C GLU A 74 -13.14 6.41 -18.70
N ASP A 75 -13.21 5.54 -17.70
CA ASP A 75 -14.18 5.69 -16.62
C ASP A 75 -13.66 6.64 -15.54
N VAL A 76 -14.49 7.61 -15.19
CA VAL A 76 -14.19 8.61 -14.16
C VAL A 76 -15.05 8.46 -12.90
N SER A 77 -16.02 7.55 -12.94
CA SER A 77 -17.06 7.43 -11.92
C SER A 77 -16.77 6.37 -10.86
N ASP A 78 -15.87 5.45 -11.14
CA ASP A 78 -15.60 4.31 -10.27
C ASP A 78 -14.22 4.40 -9.59
N GLU A 79 -13.97 3.50 -8.67
CA GLU A 79 -12.81 3.50 -7.79
C GLU A 79 -11.49 3.22 -8.53
N HIS A 80 -10.43 3.81 -8.01
CA HIS A 80 -9.06 3.61 -8.44
C HIS A 80 -8.20 3.00 -7.34
N CYS A 81 -7.15 2.30 -7.74
CA CYS A 81 -5.98 2.02 -6.91
C CYS A 81 -4.84 2.88 -7.44
N ALA A 82 -4.76 4.14 -7.00
CA ALA A 82 -3.83 5.11 -7.58
C ALA A 82 -2.49 5.13 -6.82
N ILE A 83 -1.42 5.45 -7.52
CA ILE A 83 -0.07 5.63 -6.97
C ILE A 83 0.36 7.07 -7.24
N PHE A 84 0.53 7.85 -6.17
CA PHE A 84 1.17 9.15 -6.22
C PHE A 84 2.66 8.99 -5.86
N PHE A 85 3.51 9.71 -6.53
CA PHE A 85 4.96 9.67 -6.33
C PHE A 85 5.56 11.08 -6.29
N ASP A 86 6.43 11.34 -5.33
CA ASP A 86 7.15 12.59 -5.17
C ASP A 86 8.16 12.73 -6.32
N LYS A 87 7.90 13.67 -7.24
CA LYS A 87 8.69 13.88 -8.47
C LYS A 87 10.11 14.39 -8.19
N ASP A 88 10.35 14.94 -7.01
CA ASP A 88 11.68 15.37 -6.61
C ASP A 88 12.54 14.21 -6.09
N LYS A 89 11.91 13.08 -5.72
CA LYS A 89 12.60 11.92 -5.16
C LYS A 89 12.63 10.72 -6.09
N VAL A 90 11.60 10.54 -6.90
CA VAL A 90 11.48 9.35 -7.78
C VAL A 90 10.98 9.73 -9.17
N GLU A 91 11.51 9.01 -10.16
CA GLU A 91 11.04 9.03 -11.53
C GLU A 91 10.24 7.76 -11.81
N LEU A 92 9.09 7.89 -12.45
CA LEU A 92 8.30 6.77 -12.93
C LEU A 92 8.88 6.27 -14.26
N ILE A 93 9.40 5.05 -14.26
CA ILE A 93 9.97 4.42 -15.47
C ILE A 93 8.87 3.77 -16.30
N GLU A 94 8.03 2.98 -15.65
CA GLU A 94 6.98 2.19 -16.27
C GLU A 94 5.86 1.95 -15.26
N GLY A 95 4.63 1.83 -15.73
CA GLY A 95 3.49 1.54 -14.88
C GLY A 95 2.33 0.97 -15.65
N GLY A 96 1.42 0.30 -14.94
CA GLY A 96 0.25 -0.30 -15.54
C GLY A 96 -0.76 -0.76 -14.50
N THR A 97 -1.88 -1.25 -15.00
CA THR A 97 -2.96 -1.82 -14.19
C THR A 97 -3.42 -3.13 -14.79
N PHE A 98 -3.69 -4.11 -13.97
CA PHE A 98 -4.32 -5.36 -14.37
C PHE A 98 -5.49 -5.72 -13.44
N TRP A 99 -6.46 -6.43 -13.99
CA TRP A 99 -7.65 -6.85 -13.25
C TRP A 99 -7.41 -8.15 -12.53
N LEU A 100 -7.87 -8.20 -11.30
CA LEU A 100 -7.75 -9.38 -10.43
C LEU A 100 -8.85 -10.39 -10.78
N SER A 101 -8.73 -10.97 -11.96
CA SER A 101 -9.67 -11.91 -12.57
C SER A 101 -8.95 -12.96 -13.42
N GLU A 102 -9.70 -13.88 -14.02
CA GLU A 102 -9.19 -14.85 -15.02
C GLU A 102 -8.79 -14.18 -16.35
N SER A 103 -9.19 -12.91 -16.54
CA SER A 103 -8.89 -12.11 -17.72
C SER A 103 -8.21 -10.78 -17.31
N PRO A 104 -6.94 -10.80 -16.86
CA PRO A 104 -6.29 -9.64 -16.24
C PRO A 104 -6.14 -8.42 -17.16
N SER A 105 -6.17 -8.61 -18.46
CA SER A 105 -6.05 -7.54 -19.48
C SER A 105 -7.40 -6.94 -19.89
N ILE A 106 -8.53 -7.49 -19.41
CA ILE A 106 -9.86 -7.01 -19.79
C ILE A 106 -10.39 -6.08 -18.72
N ALA A 107 -10.63 -4.82 -19.10
CA ALA A 107 -11.16 -3.79 -18.21
C ALA A 107 -12.53 -4.21 -17.62
N GLY A 108 -12.69 -3.99 -16.31
CA GLY A 108 -13.91 -4.32 -15.60
C GLY A 108 -14.17 -5.81 -15.39
N SER A 109 -13.23 -6.69 -15.77
CA SER A 109 -13.42 -8.14 -15.61
C SER A 109 -13.47 -8.55 -14.14
N MET A 110 -14.31 -9.54 -13.86
CA MET A 110 -14.53 -10.12 -12.53
C MET A 110 -14.49 -11.64 -12.60
N SER A 111 -13.99 -12.27 -11.55
CA SER A 111 -13.94 -13.73 -11.43
C SER A 111 -14.05 -14.19 -9.98
N TRP A 112 -14.17 -15.49 -9.77
CA TRP A 112 -14.06 -16.17 -8.47
C TRP A 112 -15.10 -15.73 -7.44
N GLY A 113 -16.23 -15.18 -7.89
CA GLY A 113 -17.30 -14.68 -7.03
C GLY A 113 -17.04 -13.29 -6.48
N ALA A 114 -16.19 -12.51 -7.12
CA ALA A 114 -16.05 -11.08 -6.83
C ALA A 114 -17.37 -10.34 -7.13
N VAL A 115 -17.71 -9.37 -6.28
CA VAL A 115 -18.94 -8.58 -6.40
C VAL A 115 -18.70 -7.32 -7.24
N VAL A 116 -17.47 -6.83 -7.25
CA VAL A 116 -17.02 -5.67 -8.02
C VAL A 116 -15.68 -5.98 -8.67
N PRO A 117 -15.31 -5.31 -9.76
CA PRO A 117 -13.97 -5.43 -10.33
C PRO A 117 -12.92 -5.01 -9.30
N SER A 118 -11.87 -5.78 -9.16
CA SER A 118 -10.70 -5.43 -8.35
C SER A 118 -9.47 -5.33 -9.25
N ILE A 119 -8.57 -4.42 -8.93
CA ILE A 119 -7.38 -4.15 -9.73
C ILE A 119 -6.11 -4.13 -8.88
N ALA A 120 -4.99 -4.36 -9.54
CA ALA A 120 -3.67 -4.04 -9.03
C ALA A 120 -3.01 -3.04 -10.00
N THR A 121 -2.65 -1.89 -9.48
CA THR A 121 -1.83 -0.89 -10.18
C THR A 121 -0.40 -1.05 -9.76
N TRP A 122 0.52 -1.05 -10.72
CA TRP A 122 1.94 -1.19 -10.44
C TRP A 122 2.75 -0.08 -11.12
N ALA A 123 3.88 0.26 -10.53
CA ALA A 123 4.82 1.24 -11.04
C ALA A 123 6.25 0.80 -10.75
N ILE A 124 7.11 0.81 -11.76
CA ILE A 124 8.55 0.74 -11.59
C ILE A 124 9.07 2.16 -11.46
N SER A 125 9.68 2.46 -10.34
CA SER A 125 10.17 3.77 -10.01
C SER A 125 11.68 3.73 -9.79
N PHE A 126 12.35 4.78 -10.26
CA PHE A 126 13.77 5.01 -10.05
C PHE A 126 13.95 6.09 -8.98
N PHE A 127 14.66 5.78 -7.93
CA PHE A 127 14.93 6.75 -6.87
C PHE A 127 16.03 7.70 -7.29
N LEU A 128 15.70 9.00 -7.36
CA LEU A 128 16.62 10.08 -7.67
C LEU A 128 17.45 10.40 -6.41
N LEU A 129 18.64 9.84 -6.32
CA LEU A 129 19.55 10.26 -5.25
C LEU A 129 20.16 11.62 -5.62
N LEU A 130 19.60 12.71 -5.11
CA LEU A 130 20.07 14.06 -5.33
C LEU A 130 21.38 14.31 -4.57
N LEU A 131 22.48 13.69 -5.01
CA LEU A 131 23.84 14.05 -4.64
C LEU A 131 24.48 14.85 -5.79
N LEU A 132 23.89 15.98 -6.13
CA LEU A 132 24.45 16.97 -7.07
C LEU A 132 25.70 17.69 -6.52
N LEU A 133 26.39 17.10 -5.55
CA LEU A 133 27.66 17.62 -5.07
C LEU A 133 28.76 16.68 -5.54
N LYS A 134 29.43 17.03 -6.65
CA LYS A 134 30.71 16.49 -7.17
C LYS A 134 30.67 15.46 -8.31
N GLY A 135 29.84 15.63 -9.34
CA GLY A 135 30.10 14.91 -10.61
C GLY A 135 30.12 13.37 -10.53
N ILE A 136 29.57 12.78 -9.47
CA ILE A 136 29.44 11.34 -9.28
C ILE A 136 27.97 11.03 -9.52
N GLU A 137 27.67 10.37 -10.62
CA GLU A 137 26.35 9.77 -10.81
C GLU A 137 26.15 8.68 -9.75
N PRO A 138 25.21 8.85 -8.81
CA PRO A 138 24.92 7.80 -7.86
C PRO A 138 24.33 6.61 -8.61
N PRO A 139 24.66 5.38 -8.25
CA PRO A 139 23.98 4.20 -8.78
C PRO A 139 22.51 4.32 -8.39
N GLY A 140 21.65 4.48 -9.40
CA GLY A 140 20.22 4.59 -9.18
C GLY A 140 19.65 3.33 -8.53
N PHE A 141 18.62 3.50 -7.74
CA PHE A 141 17.89 2.41 -7.10
C PHE A 141 16.50 2.29 -7.70
N SER A 142 16.28 1.23 -8.45
CA SER A 142 14.96 0.92 -8.99
C SER A 142 14.20 -0.02 -8.06
N PHE A 143 12.90 0.18 -7.93
CA PHE A 143 12.01 -0.67 -7.17
C PHE A 143 10.62 -0.66 -7.82
N GLN A 144 9.82 -1.68 -7.55
CA GLN A 144 8.43 -1.72 -7.98
C GLN A 144 7.50 -1.47 -6.78
N ILE A 145 6.48 -0.66 -7.03
CA ILE A 145 5.31 -0.54 -6.17
C ILE A 145 4.15 -1.29 -6.81
N VAL A 146 3.39 -2.03 -6.01
CA VAL A 146 2.10 -2.61 -6.37
C VAL A 146 1.07 -2.16 -5.37
N ASN A 147 -0.02 -1.58 -5.86
CA ASN A 147 -1.14 -1.08 -5.06
C ASN A 147 -2.42 -1.81 -5.43
N THR A 148 -3.17 -2.28 -4.44
CA THR A 148 -4.42 -3.02 -4.67
C THR A 148 -5.51 -2.66 -3.67
N ASN A 149 -6.75 -2.92 -4.06
CA ASN A 149 -7.88 -3.10 -3.14
C ASN A 149 -8.57 -4.42 -3.51
N MET A 150 -8.39 -5.45 -2.68
CA MET A 150 -8.97 -6.77 -2.93
C MET A 150 -10.46 -6.78 -2.60
N ASP A 151 -11.18 -7.72 -3.19
CA ASP A 151 -12.60 -7.92 -2.92
C ASP A 151 -12.91 -8.06 -1.42
N GLU A 152 -13.93 -7.32 -0.94
CA GLU A 152 -14.30 -7.29 0.49
C GLU A 152 -15.08 -8.55 0.91
N PHE A 153 -15.77 -9.20 0.00
CA PHE A 153 -16.75 -10.24 0.31
C PHE A 153 -16.23 -11.65 0.02
N SER A 154 -15.64 -11.87 -1.16
CA SER A 154 -15.22 -13.19 -1.59
C SER A 154 -13.80 -13.56 -1.13
N HIS A 155 -13.69 -14.43 -0.15
CA HIS A 155 -12.39 -14.99 0.26
C HIS A 155 -11.70 -15.78 -0.87
N ARG A 156 -12.50 -16.37 -1.79
CA ARG A 156 -11.96 -17.07 -2.96
C ARG A 156 -11.35 -16.08 -3.94
N ALA A 157 -12.03 -14.94 -4.18
CA ALA A 157 -11.48 -13.89 -5.03
C ALA A 157 -10.17 -13.35 -4.44
N ARG A 158 -10.11 -13.00 -3.13
CA ARG A 158 -8.88 -12.55 -2.48
C ARG A 158 -7.72 -13.52 -2.63
N ARG A 159 -7.98 -14.82 -2.41
CA ARG A 159 -6.94 -15.85 -2.52
C ARG A 159 -6.38 -15.97 -3.94
N ARG A 160 -7.27 -15.93 -4.94
CA ARG A 160 -6.87 -15.98 -6.36
C ARG A 160 -6.19 -14.69 -6.82
N SER A 161 -6.67 -13.55 -6.36
CA SER A 161 -6.04 -12.25 -6.59
C SER A 161 -4.62 -12.19 -6.03
N ALA A 162 -4.41 -12.72 -4.83
CA ALA A 162 -3.08 -12.82 -4.23
C ALA A 162 -2.14 -13.70 -5.06
N LEU A 163 -2.62 -14.84 -5.55
CA LEU A 163 -1.83 -15.72 -6.43
C LEU A 163 -1.46 -15.00 -7.74
N LEU A 164 -2.42 -14.36 -8.38
CA LEU A 164 -2.19 -13.63 -9.64
C LEU A 164 -1.18 -12.49 -9.44
N THR A 165 -1.35 -11.68 -8.41
CA THR A 165 -0.42 -10.59 -8.10
C THR A 165 0.96 -11.13 -7.74
N TRP A 166 1.03 -12.23 -6.98
CA TRP A 166 2.30 -12.87 -6.69
C TRP A 166 2.99 -13.40 -7.96
N GLN A 167 2.26 -13.98 -8.89
CA GLN A 167 2.82 -14.42 -10.18
C GLN A 167 3.41 -13.26 -10.97
N HIS A 168 2.75 -12.10 -10.99
CA HIS A 168 3.31 -10.87 -11.56
C HIS A 168 4.60 -10.47 -10.85
N ILE A 169 4.61 -10.40 -9.52
CA ILE A 169 5.80 -10.05 -8.73
C ILE A 169 6.94 -11.07 -8.93
N ALA A 170 6.62 -12.36 -9.00
CA ALA A 170 7.60 -13.42 -9.17
C ALA A 170 8.21 -13.48 -10.58
N SER A 171 7.55 -12.91 -11.59
CA SER A 171 8.08 -12.80 -12.95
C SER A 171 9.15 -11.71 -13.11
N LEU A 172 9.26 -10.80 -12.14
CA LEU A 172 10.25 -9.74 -12.14
C LEU A 172 11.66 -10.25 -11.80
N PRO A 173 12.71 -9.55 -12.24
CA PRO A 173 14.06 -9.88 -11.83
C PRO A 173 14.19 -9.98 -10.31
N PRO A 174 14.84 -11.02 -9.76
CA PRO A 174 15.00 -11.18 -8.30
C PRO A 174 15.77 -10.03 -7.63
N SER A 175 16.53 -9.27 -8.41
CA SER A 175 17.26 -8.08 -7.95
C SER A 175 16.38 -6.85 -7.80
N LEU A 176 15.19 -6.82 -8.43
CA LEU A 176 14.24 -5.71 -8.32
C LEU A 176 13.43 -5.86 -7.03
N PRO A 177 13.61 -5.00 -6.04
CA PRO A 177 12.81 -5.04 -4.83
C PRO A 177 11.39 -4.54 -5.13
N VAL A 178 10.44 -5.08 -4.37
CA VAL A 178 9.01 -4.79 -4.54
C VAL A 178 8.41 -4.38 -3.20
N VAL A 179 7.59 -3.33 -3.20
CA VAL A 179 6.65 -3.04 -2.12
C VAL A 179 5.24 -3.28 -2.65
N TYR A 180 4.48 -4.10 -1.95
CA TYR A 180 3.10 -4.42 -2.27
C TYR A 180 2.20 -3.99 -1.12
N CYS A 181 1.35 -3.01 -1.38
CA CYS A 181 0.52 -2.41 -0.34
C CYS A 181 -0.94 -2.22 -0.80
N GLY A 182 -1.80 -1.85 0.12
CA GLY A 182 -3.22 -1.56 -0.14
C GLY A 182 -4.16 -2.21 0.84
N GLY A 183 -5.45 -2.24 0.48
CA GLY A 183 -6.51 -2.92 1.19
C GLY A 183 -6.57 -4.40 0.80
N PHE A 184 -6.10 -5.27 1.67
CA PHE A 184 -6.19 -6.73 1.44
C PHE A 184 -7.53 -7.30 1.88
N ASN A 185 -8.31 -6.53 2.65
CA ASN A 185 -9.65 -6.87 3.13
C ASN A 185 -9.74 -8.23 3.80
N THR A 186 -8.66 -8.64 4.46
CA THR A 186 -8.54 -9.89 5.21
C THR A 186 -7.43 -9.78 6.24
N GLN A 187 -7.36 -10.75 7.14
CA GLN A 187 -6.31 -10.83 8.17
C GLN A 187 -5.07 -11.52 7.62
N LYS A 188 -3.90 -11.21 8.19
CA LYS A 188 -2.60 -11.79 7.82
C LYS A 188 -2.53 -13.31 8.03
N GLU A 189 -3.29 -13.83 9.00
CA GLU A 189 -3.39 -15.27 9.26
C GLU A 189 -4.44 -16.00 8.40
N SER A 190 -5.18 -15.26 7.54
CA SER A 190 -6.04 -15.87 6.53
C SER A 190 -5.24 -16.69 5.50
N THR A 191 -5.91 -17.52 4.72
CA THR A 191 -5.26 -18.27 3.62
C THR A 191 -4.54 -17.35 2.65
N THR A 192 -5.10 -16.16 2.36
CA THR A 192 -4.49 -15.13 1.50
C THR A 192 -3.21 -14.57 2.11
N GLY A 193 -3.25 -14.14 3.38
CA GLY A 193 -2.09 -13.59 4.07
C GLY A 193 -0.99 -14.63 4.28
N ARG A 194 -1.36 -15.83 4.73
CA ARG A 194 -0.40 -16.94 4.91
C ARG A 194 0.28 -17.32 3.59
N PHE A 195 -0.45 -17.30 2.47
CA PHE A 195 0.14 -17.54 1.16
C PHE A 195 1.18 -16.47 0.81
N LEU A 196 0.80 -15.19 0.83
CA LEU A 196 1.72 -14.09 0.48
C LEU A 196 2.97 -14.06 1.36
N LEU A 197 2.82 -14.37 2.67
CA LEU A 197 3.90 -14.41 3.64
C LEU A 197 4.72 -15.72 3.65
N GLY A 198 4.55 -16.58 2.66
CA GLY A 198 5.31 -17.83 2.53
C GLY A 198 4.97 -18.93 3.55
N ARG A 199 3.83 -18.80 4.26
CA ARG A 199 3.40 -19.73 5.32
C ARG A 199 2.43 -20.81 4.83
N SER A 200 1.95 -20.71 3.60
CA SER A 200 1.10 -21.74 2.95
C SER A 200 1.32 -21.76 1.44
N ARG A 201 0.80 -22.81 0.80
CA ARG A 201 0.87 -22.98 -0.65
C ARG A 201 -0.49 -22.74 -1.29
N GLU A 202 -0.48 -22.14 -2.48
CA GLU A 202 -1.64 -22.04 -3.37
C GLU A 202 -1.27 -22.63 -4.72
N HIS A 203 -1.97 -23.69 -5.15
CA HIS A 203 -1.63 -24.45 -6.37
C HIS A 203 -0.14 -24.84 -6.48
N GLY A 204 0.46 -25.27 -5.38
CA GLY A 204 1.88 -25.64 -5.34
C GLY A 204 2.86 -24.46 -5.25
N ILE A 205 2.39 -23.24 -5.46
CA ILE A 205 3.20 -21.99 -5.39
C ILE A 205 3.25 -21.50 -3.95
N VAL A 206 4.37 -20.88 -3.58
CA VAL A 206 4.60 -20.25 -2.27
C VAL A 206 4.95 -18.79 -2.49
N GLY A 207 4.33 -17.88 -1.75
CA GLY A 207 4.71 -16.47 -1.72
C GLY A 207 6.03 -16.26 -0.97
N ASP A 208 6.64 -15.09 -1.14
CA ASP A 208 7.92 -14.73 -0.48
C ASP A 208 7.92 -13.24 -0.05
N MET A 209 6.74 -12.74 0.32
CA MET A 209 6.64 -11.38 0.85
C MET A 209 6.90 -11.35 2.35
N ARG A 210 7.44 -10.24 2.82
CA ARG A 210 7.60 -9.94 4.24
C ARG A 210 6.70 -8.77 4.62
N ASP A 211 6.14 -8.79 5.81
CA ASP A 211 5.31 -7.70 6.31
C ASP A 211 6.19 -6.61 6.95
N ALA A 212 6.04 -5.36 6.53
CA ALA A 212 6.80 -4.26 7.10
C ALA A 212 6.49 -4.05 8.59
N TRP A 213 5.24 -4.24 9.00
CA TRP A 213 4.80 -3.99 10.37
C TRP A 213 5.59 -4.74 11.44
N PRO A 214 5.68 -6.09 11.44
CA PRO A 214 6.46 -6.82 12.44
C PRO A 214 7.98 -6.75 12.22
N ASN A 215 8.44 -6.38 11.02
CA ASN A 215 9.85 -6.36 10.65
C ASN A 215 10.49 -4.98 10.83
N ALA A 216 9.73 -3.92 11.08
CA ALA A 216 10.27 -2.58 11.31
C ALA A 216 11.04 -2.54 12.65
N GLN A 217 12.17 -1.83 12.65
CA GLN A 217 12.99 -1.61 13.85
C GLN A 217 12.21 -0.84 14.91
N THR A 218 11.42 0.14 14.48
CA THR A 218 10.56 0.95 15.34
C THR A 218 9.14 0.96 14.81
N ARG A 219 8.17 0.83 15.71
CA ARG A 219 6.74 0.90 15.39
C ARG A 219 6.03 1.89 16.30
N LYS A 220 5.07 2.62 15.73
CA LYS A 220 4.22 3.54 16.47
C LYS A 220 2.76 3.08 16.41
N ASN A 221 2.01 3.38 17.47
CA ASN A 221 0.62 2.96 17.63
C ASN A 221 0.42 1.43 17.65
N VAL A 222 1.35 0.72 18.28
CA VAL A 222 1.36 -0.76 18.35
C VAL A 222 0.18 -1.38 19.09
N SER A 223 -0.53 -0.59 19.91
CA SER A 223 -1.75 -1.02 20.61
C SER A 223 -2.96 -1.13 19.67
N LEU A 224 -2.89 -0.53 18.49
CA LEU A 224 -3.95 -0.61 17.49
C LEU A 224 -3.95 -1.98 16.85
N ILE A 225 -5.02 -2.72 17.08
CA ILE A 225 -5.21 -4.07 16.54
C ILE A 225 -5.88 -4.09 15.17
N ARG A 226 -6.31 -2.92 14.66
CA ARG A 226 -7.05 -2.81 13.38
C ARG A 226 -6.67 -1.55 12.60
N THR A 227 -6.77 -1.61 11.29
CA THR A 227 -6.68 -0.45 10.41
C THR A 227 -8.05 0.06 9.97
N TYR A 228 -9.06 -0.81 9.84
CA TYR A 228 -10.43 -0.38 9.57
C TYR A 228 -11.18 -0.06 10.87
N HIS A 229 -11.67 1.17 11.02
CA HIS A 229 -12.39 1.64 12.23
C HIS A 229 -13.78 2.25 11.93
N GLY A 230 -14.18 2.37 10.66
CA GLY A 230 -15.52 2.83 10.27
C GLY A 230 -15.86 4.25 10.76
N PHE A 231 -14.89 5.16 10.77
CA PHE A 231 -14.96 6.54 11.31
C PHE A 231 -15.21 6.64 12.83
N LYS A 232 -15.09 5.54 13.58
CA LYS A 232 -15.33 5.53 15.02
C LYS A 232 -14.04 5.68 15.85
N GLY A 233 -12.89 5.61 15.19
CA GLY A 233 -11.60 5.62 15.85
C GLY A 233 -11.46 4.45 16.84
N ASP A 234 -10.67 4.65 17.89
CA ASP A 234 -10.47 3.66 18.95
C ASP A 234 -11.65 3.55 19.93
N LYS A 235 -12.61 4.46 19.84
CA LYS A 235 -13.83 4.43 20.65
C LYS A 235 -14.73 3.29 20.21
N GLN A 236 -14.28 2.07 20.47
CA GLN A 236 -15.12 0.89 20.31
C GLN A 236 -16.10 0.86 21.46
N GLY A 237 -17.37 0.95 21.15
CA GLY A 237 -18.42 0.84 22.15
C GLY A 237 -18.31 -0.52 22.88
N ALA A 238 -18.75 -0.55 24.14
CA ALA A 238 -18.78 -1.75 24.98
C ALA A 238 -19.37 -2.98 24.27
N LEU A 239 -20.23 -2.78 23.28
CA LEU A 239 -20.85 -3.85 22.49
C LEU A 239 -19.84 -4.60 21.59
N GLU A 240 -18.86 -3.91 21.00
CA GLU A 240 -17.81 -4.53 20.19
C GLU A 240 -16.81 -5.28 21.08
N PHE A 241 -16.52 -4.71 22.25
CA PHE A 241 -15.70 -5.37 23.27
C PHE A 241 -16.39 -6.62 23.81
N LEU A 242 -17.71 -6.57 24.06
CA LEU A 242 -18.51 -7.74 24.45
C LEU A 242 -18.56 -8.80 23.35
N LYS A 243 -18.67 -8.43 22.07
CA LYS A 243 -18.58 -9.37 20.95
C LYS A 243 -17.21 -10.04 20.88
N LEU A 244 -16.14 -9.30 21.17
CA LEU A 244 -14.79 -9.85 21.23
C LEU A 244 -14.65 -10.86 22.37
N ILE A 245 -15.18 -10.53 23.57
CA ILE A 245 -15.20 -11.42 24.74
C ILE A 245 -16.06 -12.65 24.45
N PHE A 246 -17.24 -12.49 23.85
CA PHE A 246 -18.14 -13.59 23.54
C PHE A 246 -17.52 -14.56 22.51
N ARG A 247 -16.84 -14.04 21.47
CA ARG A 247 -16.06 -14.87 20.54
C ARG A 247 -14.91 -15.60 21.23
N ALA A 248 -14.26 -14.94 22.19
CA ALA A 248 -13.21 -15.56 23.00
C ALA A 248 -13.73 -16.70 23.86
N LEU A 249 -14.90 -16.54 24.50
CA LEU A 249 -15.51 -17.53 25.38
C LEU A 249 -16.13 -18.70 24.63
N CYS A 250 -16.59 -18.50 23.39
CA CYS A 250 -17.21 -19.54 22.57
C CYS A 250 -16.22 -20.54 21.93
N LEU A 251 -14.97 -20.63 22.41
CA LEU A 251 -13.93 -21.55 21.91
C LEU A 251 -13.63 -21.41 20.40
N CYS A 252 -14.26 -20.47 19.70
CA CYS A 252 -13.89 -20.04 18.36
C CYS A 252 -12.69 -19.08 18.42
N TRP A 253 -11.86 -19.20 19.47
CA TRP A 253 -10.62 -18.43 19.61
C TRP A 253 -9.63 -18.91 18.56
N ASP A 254 -9.82 -18.43 17.40
CA ASP A 254 -8.75 -18.38 16.43
C ASP A 254 -7.77 -17.29 16.92
N ARG A 255 -6.50 -17.63 17.13
CA ARG A 255 -5.43 -16.65 17.38
C ARG A 255 -5.37 -15.57 16.29
N GLN A 256 -6.13 -15.75 15.23
CA GLN A 256 -6.34 -14.85 14.10
C GLN A 256 -7.03 -13.53 14.44
N THR A 257 -7.67 -13.41 15.62
CA THR A 257 -8.40 -12.19 16.03
C THR A 257 -7.53 -11.09 16.62
N GLN A 258 -6.25 -11.33 16.83
CA GLN A 258 -5.37 -10.35 17.47
C GLN A 258 -4.78 -9.31 16.51
N ASP A 259 -4.85 -9.54 15.19
CA ASP A 259 -4.37 -8.60 14.19
C ASP A 259 -5.44 -8.41 13.11
N LEU A 260 -6.25 -7.38 13.29
CA LEU A 260 -7.32 -6.99 12.37
C LEU A 260 -6.85 -5.93 11.36
N HIS A 261 -5.54 -5.82 11.15
CA HIS A 261 -5.02 -4.99 10.08
C HIS A 261 -5.44 -5.59 8.73
N VAL A 262 -6.22 -4.84 7.97
CA VAL A 262 -6.66 -5.20 6.62
C VAL A 262 -5.91 -4.40 5.54
N ASP A 263 -5.26 -3.33 5.93
CA ASP A 263 -4.39 -2.51 5.11
C ASP A 263 -2.94 -2.86 5.45
N TRP A 264 -2.15 -3.30 4.45
CA TRP A 264 -0.81 -3.81 4.67
C TRP A 264 0.21 -3.12 3.80
N VAL A 265 1.46 -3.13 4.26
CA VAL A 265 2.65 -2.82 3.48
C VAL A 265 3.55 -4.05 3.52
N LEU A 266 3.55 -4.82 2.44
CA LEU A 266 4.41 -5.98 2.26
C LEU A 266 5.60 -5.59 1.39
N PHE A 267 6.73 -6.30 1.55
CA PHE A 267 7.92 -6.04 0.77
C PHE A 267 8.69 -7.32 0.42
N ARG A 268 9.45 -7.26 -0.66
CA ARG A 268 10.36 -8.30 -1.13
C ARG A 268 11.67 -7.66 -1.56
N GLY A 269 12.77 -8.35 -1.36
CA GLY A 269 14.11 -7.89 -1.72
C GLY A 269 14.98 -7.60 -0.49
N ARG A 270 16.26 -7.94 -0.60
CA ARG A 270 17.24 -7.76 0.49
C ARG A 270 17.67 -6.31 0.68
N SER A 271 17.47 -5.49 -0.35
CA SER A 271 17.84 -4.08 -0.36
C SER A 271 16.82 -3.17 0.36
N LEU A 272 15.65 -3.68 0.74
CA LEU A 272 14.66 -2.95 1.53
C LEU A 272 14.74 -3.40 2.99
N THR A 273 15.15 -2.48 3.87
CA THR A 273 15.16 -2.73 5.32
C THR A 273 14.13 -1.82 5.98
N PRO A 274 13.02 -2.36 6.50
CA PRO A 274 12.02 -1.54 7.17
C PRO A 274 12.60 -1.02 8.50
N VAL A 275 12.67 0.30 8.63
CA VAL A 275 13.20 0.94 9.85
C VAL A 275 12.12 1.53 10.72
N PHE A 276 11.03 1.97 10.11
CA PHE A 276 9.90 2.55 10.83
C PHE A 276 8.57 2.10 10.20
N CYS A 277 7.56 1.85 11.03
CA CYS A 277 6.20 1.61 10.57
C CYS A 277 5.17 2.18 11.57
N GLU A 278 4.13 2.82 11.05
CA GLU A 278 3.09 3.47 11.85
C GLU A 278 1.70 3.20 11.27
N VAL A 279 0.73 2.93 12.17
CA VAL A 279 -0.68 3.10 11.86
C VAL A 279 -1.06 4.53 12.23
N VAL A 280 -1.36 5.35 11.21
CA VAL A 280 -1.57 6.79 11.36
C VAL A 280 -2.95 7.08 11.92
N THR A 281 -3.02 7.68 13.09
CA THR A 281 -4.28 7.93 13.82
C THR A 281 -4.71 9.39 13.83
N ASP A 282 -4.11 10.19 12.98
CA ASP A 282 -4.33 11.63 12.92
C ASP A 282 -5.83 11.92 12.66
N ASN A 283 -6.36 12.78 13.48
CA ASN A 283 -7.75 13.24 13.44
C ASN A 283 -7.84 14.66 13.98
N ILE A 284 -8.91 15.37 13.64
CA ILE A 284 -9.24 16.67 14.22
C ILE A 284 -10.56 16.54 14.95
N ASP A 285 -10.55 16.73 16.27
CA ASP A 285 -11.75 16.68 17.15
C ASP A 285 -12.57 15.38 16.98
N GLY A 286 -11.88 14.26 16.73
CA GLY A 286 -12.51 12.96 16.49
C GLY A 286 -13.05 12.76 15.08
N ASN A 287 -12.81 13.69 14.18
CA ASN A 287 -13.09 13.52 12.74
C ASN A 287 -11.88 12.92 12.05
N TYR A 288 -12.07 11.80 11.39
CA TYR A 288 -11.02 11.04 10.72
C TYR A 288 -11.02 11.32 9.21
N PRO A 289 -9.84 11.30 8.56
CA PRO A 289 -9.73 11.51 7.12
C PRO A 289 -10.37 10.38 6.32
N SER A 290 -10.48 9.18 6.89
CA SER A 290 -11.09 8.00 6.28
C SER A 290 -11.66 7.07 7.35
N SER A 291 -12.41 6.05 6.92
CA SER A 291 -12.82 4.91 7.76
C SER A 291 -11.68 3.92 8.01
N HIS A 292 -10.55 4.08 7.32
CA HIS A 292 -9.33 3.34 7.52
C HIS A 292 -8.23 4.27 8.04
N TYR A 293 -7.41 3.77 8.95
CA TYR A 293 -6.16 4.42 9.29
C TYR A 293 -5.14 4.19 8.17
N PRO A 294 -4.45 5.22 7.68
CA PRO A 294 -3.31 5.03 6.80
C PRO A 294 -2.22 4.20 7.49
N VAL A 295 -1.48 3.43 6.71
CA VAL A 295 -0.27 2.75 7.20
C VAL A 295 0.93 3.34 6.49
N PHE A 296 1.86 3.84 7.29
CA PHE A 296 3.11 4.43 6.84
C PHE A 296 4.27 3.50 7.14
N ALA A 297 5.17 3.34 6.18
CA ALA A 297 6.39 2.54 6.33
C ALA A 297 7.60 3.27 5.72
N GLU A 298 8.73 3.22 6.42
CA GLU A 298 10.00 3.72 5.95
C GLU A 298 10.98 2.57 5.76
N PHE A 299 11.59 2.53 4.58
CA PHE A 299 12.60 1.55 4.20
C PHE A 299 13.93 2.22 3.96
N MET A 300 14.95 1.80 4.69
CA MET A 300 16.32 2.18 4.41
C MET A 300 16.83 1.45 3.17
N LEU A 301 17.48 2.19 2.28
CA LEU A 301 18.13 1.67 1.08
C LEU A 301 19.60 1.32 1.36
N PRO A 302 20.18 0.33 0.65
CA PRO A 302 21.57 -0.02 0.83
C PRO A 302 22.49 1.12 0.38
N ARG A 303 23.55 1.36 1.11
CA ARG A 303 24.63 2.26 0.72
C ARG A 303 25.51 1.59 -0.33
N THR A 304 25.09 1.54 -1.58
CA THR A 304 25.96 1.16 -2.70
C THR A 304 26.67 2.41 -3.23
N VAL A 305 27.64 2.91 -2.47
CA VAL A 305 28.65 3.81 -3.03
C VAL A 305 29.71 2.91 -3.65
N ARG A 306 29.64 2.62 -4.94
CA ARG A 306 30.82 2.18 -5.68
C ARG A 306 31.66 3.44 -5.91
N LEU A 307 32.70 3.61 -5.13
CA LEU A 307 33.81 4.51 -5.50
C LEU A 307 34.38 3.93 -6.80
N ILE A 308 34.14 4.60 -7.92
CA ILE A 308 34.91 4.37 -9.13
C ILE A 308 36.27 4.99 -8.81
N GLU A 309 37.25 4.14 -8.55
CA GLU A 309 38.64 4.58 -8.49
C GLU A 309 38.97 5.22 -9.85
N PRO A 310 39.52 6.44 -9.88
CA PRO A 310 40.00 7.01 -11.13
C PRO A 310 41.02 6.06 -11.74
N PRO A 311 41.06 5.91 -13.08
CA PRO A 311 42.07 5.08 -13.72
C PRO A 311 43.45 5.54 -13.25
N SER A 312 44.24 4.59 -12.76
CA SER A 312 45.63 4.81 -12.42
C SER A 312 46.29 5.46 -13.63
N GLN A 313 46.85 6.64 -13.46
CA GLN A 313 47.78 7.21 -14.42
C GLN A 313 49.01 6.29 -14.35
N ASP A 314 49.07 5.33 -15.25
CA ASP A 314 50.31 4.63 -15.53
C ASP A 314 51.25 5.64 -16.18
N ASP A 315 52.32 5.92 -15.46
CA ASP A 315 53.46 6.71 -15.92
C ASP A 315 54.02 6.13 -17.23
N ASN A 316 54.08 6.99 -18.23
CA ASN A 316 55.04 6.84 -19.32
C ASN A 316 56.19 7.80 -19.15
#